data_9a503607955d0ef073e28f3a3ea57465
#
_entry.id   9a503607955d0ef073e28f3a3ea57465
#
_cell.length_a   1.000
_cell.length_b   1.000
_cell.length_c   1.000
_cell.angle_alpha   90.00
_cell.angle_beta   90.00
_cell.angle_gamma   90.00
#
_symmetry.space_group_name_H-M   'P 1'
#
loop_
_entity.id
_entity.type
_entity.pdbx_description
1 polymer ?
#
loop_
_entity_poly.entity_id
_entity_poly.type
_entity_poly.pdbx_seq_one_letter_code
_entity_poly.pdbx_strand_id
1 'polypeptide(L)'
;MSQQSVIEELQRLGMSGYEAKAYVALVAAGTPLNGYEVAKRSGVPRSTVYETLAKLVARGAAYEVRAGEGVGYISLPPSALLDRLRREFDQSIDALSSALPQVAAPSQVRLVHNLSDRESLLARAEDVVAAARTDLFLSGWPAEIAPLKSTVRRADAEGVEVTVVTFGEDPEPVGTTYPHRFSSPEVVLENLGCRLLVVAADREQAVIGGVVNGDAWGVYTDDPAVVLVAVEYVRHDIAMHLIAEKFAPEDFETFWKSDPALRKLRADHGIPAALLARGPGGASAPPRRGRRA
;
A
#
# COMPACT_ATOMS: atom_id res chain seq x y z
N MET A 1 -25.60 -5.98 6.49
CA MET A 1 -24.57 -6.80 7.17
C MET A 1 -25.26 -7.86 8.02
N SER A 2 -24.79 -9.09 8.03
CA SER A 2 -25.30 -10.14 8.92
C SER A 2 -24.78 -9.94 10.35
N GLN A 3 -25.45 -10.53 11.33
CA GLN A 3 -24.97 -10.50 12.73
C GLN A 3 -23.57 -11.11 12.88
N GLN A 4 -23.25 -12.12 12.09
CA GLN A 4 -21.93 -12.75 12.05
C GLN A 4 -20.86 -11.77 11.55
N SER A 5 -21.15 -11.00 10.50
CA SER A 5 -20.24 -9.96 9.99
C SER A 5 -19.93 -8.87 11.04
N VAL A 6 -20.93 -8.46 11.83
CA VAL A 6 -20.73 -7.50 12.92
C VAL A 6 -19.80 -8.06 14.01
N ILE A 7 -19.96 -9.35 14.36
CA ILE A 7 -19.09 -10.01 15.32
C ILE A 7 -17.63 -10.04 14.83
N GLU A 8 -17.43 -10.35 13.56
CA GLU A 8 -16.09 -10.38 12.94
C GLU A 8 -15.43 -9.00 12.96
N GLU A 9 -16.16 -7.93 12.65
CA GLU A 9 -15.60 -6.57 12.74
C GLU A 9 -15.27 -6.16 14.19
N LEU A 10 -16.11 -6.51 15.17
CA LEU A 10 -15.79 -6.27 16.58
C LEU A 10 -14.53 -7.03 17.04
N GLN A 11 -14.29 -8.22 16.49
CA GLN A 11 -13.06 -8.97 16.77
C GLN A 11 -11.83 -8.29 16.15
N ARG A 12 -11.93 -7.73 14.96
CA ARG A 12 -10.86 -6.92 14.35
C ARG A 12 -10.51 -5.70 15.19
N LEU A 13 -11.48 -5.15 15.89
CA LEU A 13 -11.30 -4.06 16.86
C LEU A 13 -10.84 -4.53 18.25
N GLY A 14 -10.39 -5.80 18.38
CA GLY A 14 -9.74 -6.32 19.57
C GLY A 14 -10.68 -6.94 20.61
N MET A 15 -11.95 -7.19 20.28
CA MET A 15 -12.81 -8.01 21.15
C MET A 15 -12.55 -9.49 20.92
N SER A 16 -12.59 -10.29 21.99
CA SER A 16 -12.64 -11.74 21.84
C SER A 16 -13.97 -12.19 21.21
N GLY A 17 -13.99 -13.37 20.61
CA GLY A 17 -15.21 -13.89 19.99
C GLY A 17 -16.40 -13.99 20.96
N TYR A 18 -16.15 -14.28 22.25
CA TYR A 18 -17.20 -14.32 23.26
C TYR A 18 -17.64 -12.92 23.70
N GLU A 19 -16.74 -11.95 23.83
CA GLU A 19 -17.09 -10.56 24.10
C GLU A 19 -17.95 -9.97 23.00
N ALA A 20 -17.56 -10.16 21.73
CA ALA A 20 -18.33 -9.67 20.58
C ALA A 20 -19.75 -10.28 20.53
N LYS A 21 -19.88 -11.61 20.72
CA LYS A 21 -21.17 -12.29 20.78
C LYS A 21 -22.05 -11.79 21.92
N ALA A 22 -21.49 -11.66 23.13
CA ALA A 22 -22.22 -11.18 24.31
C ALA A 22 -22.66 -9.73 24.13
N TYR A 23 -21.78 -8.86 23.62
CA TYR A 23 -22.12 -7.45 23.33
C TYR A 23 -23.25 -7.34 22.32
N VAL A 24 -23.18 -8.06 21.21
CA VAL A 24 -24.24 -8.06 20.18
C VAL A 24 -25.56 -8.57 20.74
N ALA A 25 -25.54 -9.57 21.62
CA ALA A 25 -26.75 -10.05 22.28
C ALA A 25 -27.40 -8.99 23.22
N LEU A 26 -26.56 -8.22 23.95
CA LEU A 26 -27.01 -7.11 24.79
C LEU A 26 -27.58 -5.96 23.96
N VAL A 27 -26.91 -5.58 22.86
CA VAL A 27 -27.41 -4.57 21.92
C VAL A 27 -28.75 -4.98 21.33
N ALA A 28 -28.88 -6.22 20.89
CA ALA A 28 -30.11 -6.73 20.29
C ALA A 28 -31.27 -6.83 21.29
N ALA A 29 -30.97 -6.96 22.57
CA ALA A 29 -32.01 -6.99 23.63
C ALA A 29 -32.59 -5.59 23.93
N GLY A 30 -31.74 -4.55 23.92
CA GLY A 30 -32.14 -3.18 24.24
C GLY A 30 -32.59 -2.97 25.70
N THR A 31 -32.56 -4.02 26.51
CA THR A 31 -32.97 -4.05 27.93
C THR A 31 -31.97 -4.84 28.75
N PRO A 32 -31.86 -4.60 30.07
CA PRO A 32 -30.96 -5.37 30.91
C PRO A 32 -31.23 -6.88 30.83
N LEU A 33 -30.23 -7.68 30.65
CA LEU A 33 -30.24 -9.15 30.66
C LEU A 33 -29.42 -9.67 31.82
N ASN A 34 -29.88 -10.73 32.49
CA ASN A 34 -29.03 -11.46 33.43
C ASN A 34 -28.05 -12.36 32.68
N GLY A 35 -27.01 -12.88 33.38
CA GLY A 35 -25.97 -13.71 32.75
C GLY A 35 -26.51 -14.95 32.04
N TYR A 36 -27.57 -15.58 32.57
CA TYR A 36 -28.21 -16.74 31.95
C TYR A 36 -28.85 -16.39 30.60
N GLU A 37 -29.56 -15.25 30.53
CA GLU A 37 -30.18 -14.76 29.31
C GLU A 37 -29.15 -14.37 28.26
N VAL A 38 -28.02 -13.73 28.68
CA VAL A 38 -26.90 -13.43 27.78
C VAL A 38 -26.32 -14.72 27.22
N ALA A 39 -26.03 -15.72 28.04
CA ALA A 39 -25.51 -17.02 27.59
C ALA A 39 -26.44 -17.67 26.55
N LYS A 40 -27.75 -17.67 26.82
CA LYS A 40 -28.79 -18.25 25.94
C LYS A 40 -28.86 -17.54 24.58
N ARG A 41 -28.79 -16.20 24.57
CA ARG A 41 -28.94 -15.39 23.35
C ARG A 41 -27.65 -15.30 22.51
N SER A 42 -26.50 -15.26 23.20
CA SER A 42 -25.18 -15.10 22.55
C SER A 42 -24.54 -16.42 22.12
N GLY A 43 -24.99 -17.56 22.68
CA GLY A 43 -24.32 -18.85 22.52
C GLY A 43 -22.98 -18.95 23.27
N VAL A 44 -22.66 -18.02 24.16
CA VAL A 44 -21.49 -18.11 25.06
C VAL A 44 -21.81 -19.16 26.14
N PRO A 45 -20.85 -20.09 26.43
CA PRO A 45 -21.06 -21.10 27.47
C PRO A 45 -21.36 -20.48 28.84
N ARG A 46 -22.27 -21.08 29.60
CA ARG A 46 -22.65 -20.59 30.94
C ARG A 46 -21.48 -20.49 31.91
N SER A 47 -20.50 -21.39 31.79
CA SER A 47 -19.28 -21.36 32.59
C SER A 47 -18.39 -20.15 32.34
N THR A 48 -18.51 -19.51 31.15
CA THR A 48 -17.61 -18.45 30.71
C THR A 48 -18.35 -17.08 30.63
N VAL A 49 -19.69 -17.07 30.63
CA VAL A 49 -20.47 -15.84 30.36
C VAL A 49 -20.22 -14.74 31.39
N TYR A 50 -20.09 -15.09 32.68
CA TYR A 50 -19.86 -14.10 33.74
C TYR A 50 -18.48 -13.47 33.63
N GLU A 51 -17.44 -14.25 33.29
CA GLU A 51 -16.10 -13.73 32.99
C GLU A 51 -16.12 -12.82 31.76
N THR A 52 -16.86 -13.22 30.72
CA THR A 52 -17.03 -12.42 29.49
C THR A 52 -17.72 -11.09 29.80
N LEU A 53 -18.80 -11.11 30.60
CA LEU A 53 -19.53 -9.90 31.02
C LEU A 53 -18.66 -8.99 31.89
N ALA A 54 -17.87 -9.55 32.82
CA ALA A 54 -16.91 -8.78 33.62
C ALA A 54 -15.86 -8.08 32.73
N LYS A 55 -15.37 -8.75 31.68
CA LYS A 55 -14.44 -8.16 30.69
C LYS A 55 -15.13 -7.04 29.89
N LEU A 56 -16.39 -7.20 29.46
CA LEU A 56 -17.15 -6.16 28.79
C LEU A 56 -17.36 -4.94 29.69
N VAL A 57 -17.65 -5.16 30.97
CA VAL A 57 -17.82 -4.07 31.97
C VAL A 57 -16.47 -3.37 32.20
N ALA A 58 -15.40 -4.12 32.42
CA ALA A 58 -14.04 -3.56 32.62
C ALA A 58 -13.58 -2.73 31.40
N ARG A 59 -13.93 -3.18 30.20
CA ARG A 59 -13.67 -2.45 28.95
C ARG A 59 -14.64 -1.26 28.77
N GLY A 60 -15.71 -1.17 29.58
CA GLY A 60 -16.76 -0.18 29.48
C GLY A 60 -17.64 -0.33 28.25
N ALA A 61 -17.71 -1.51 27.67
CA ALA A 61 -18.62 -1.87 26.57
C ALA A 61 -20.00 -2.29 27.09
N ALA A 62 -20.12 -2.61 28.39
CA ALA A 62 -21.40 -2.89 29.05
C ALA A 62 -21.39 -2.29 30.47
N TYR A 63 -22.59 -2.14 31.04
CA TYR A 63 -22.79 -1.73 32.41
C TYR A 63 -23.51 -2.81 33.19
N GLU A 64 -23.13 -2.97 34.45
CA GLU A 64 -23.86 -3.74 35.41
C GLU A 64 -24.95 -2.86 36.04
N VAL A 65 -26.16 -3.33 36.05
CA VAL A 65 -27.31 -2.60 36.56
C VAL A 65 -28.17 -3.48 37.49
N ARG A 66 -28.89 -2.90 38.43
CA ARG A 66 -29.89 -3.66 39.22
C ARG A 66 -31.11 -3.98 38.33
N ALA A 67 -31.42 -5.25 38.22
CA ALA A 67 -32.59 -5.74 37.48
C ALA A 67 -33.45 -6.60 38.40
N GLY A 68 -34.48 -6.01 38.99
CA GLY A 68 -35.29 -6.63 40.04
C GLY A 68 -34.45 -6.95 41.30
N GLU A 69 -34.51 -8.19 41.80
CA GLU A 69 -33.73 -8.66 42.95
C GLU A 69 -32.28 -9.12 42.55
N GLY A 70 -31.89 -9.02 41.27
CA GLY A 70 -30.63 -9.54 40.75
C GLY A 70 -29.80 -8.49 40.00
N VAL A 71 -28.68 -8.99 39.44
CA VAL A 71 -27.77 -8.24 38.60
C VAL A 71 -28.16 -8.45 37.15
N GLY A 72 -28.29 -7.35 36.40
CA GLY A 72 -28.46 -7.32 34.95
C GLY A 72 -27.30 -6.62 34.27
N TYR A 73 -27.15 -6.84 32.97
CA TYR A 73 -26.12 -6.21 32.12
C TYR A 73 -26.82 -5.52 30.94
N ILE A 74 -26.40 -4.32 30.63
CA ILE A 74 -26.83 -3.57 29.46
C ILE A 74 -25.63 -3.07 28.65
N SER A 75 -25.76 -3.10 27.32
CA SER A 75 -24.68 -2.63 26.46
C SER A 75 -24.49 -1.11 26.55
N LEU A 76 -23.24 -0.65 26.42
CA LEU A 76 -23.00 0.71 25.98
C LEU A 76 -23.64 0.89 24.59
N PRO A 77 -24.30 2.02 24.30
CA PRO A 77 -24.86 2.27 22.97
C PRO A 77 -23.79 2.12 21.86
N PRO A 78 -24.12 1.52 20.69
CA PRO A 78 -23.14 1.25 19.65
C PRO A 78 -22.33 2.47 19.20
N SER A 79 -22.96 3.63 19.03
CA SER A 79 -22.24 4.86 18.68
C SER A 79 -21.18 5.24 19.73
N ALA A 80 -21.57 5.18 21.00
CA ALA A 80 -20.64 5.52 22.10
C ALA A 80 -19.50 4.51 22.23
N LEU A 81 -19.72 3.22 21.93
CA LEU A 81 -18.66 2.22 21.87
C LEU A 81 -17.68 2.51 20.72
N LEU A 82 -18.19 2.80 19.53
CA LEU A 82 -17.34 3.10 18.37
C LEU A 82 -16.52 4.38 18.57
N ASP A 83 -17.11 5.43 19.13
CA ASP A 83 -16.40 6.66 19.46
C ASP A 83 -15.32 6.44 20.52
N ARG A 84 -15.57 5.55 21.48
CA ARG A 84 -14.58 5.19 22.49
C ARG A 84 -13.43 4.41 21.88
N LEU A 85 -13.71 3.37 21.11
CA LEU A 85 -12.69 2.57 20.42
C LEU A 85 -11.82 3.45 19.51
N ARG A 86 -12.43 4.36 18.74
CA ARG A 86 -11.68 5.30 17.90
C ARG A 86 -10.68 6.11 18.73
N ARG A 87 -11.13 6.73 19.83
CA ARG A 87 -10.23 7.51 20.69
C ARG A 87 -9.09 6.67 21.30
N GLU A 88 -9.40 5.44 21.74
CA GLU A 88 -8.38 4.53 22.30
C GLU A 88 -7.34 4.13 21.26
N PHE A 89 -7.75 3.87 20.01
CA PHE A 89 -6.84 3.59 18.89
C PHE A 89 -6.00 4.82 18.53
N ASP A 90 -6.61 5.99 18.38
CA ASP A 90 -5.92 7.23 18.04
C ASP A 90 -4.84 7.55 19.09
N GLN A 91 -5.17 7.47 20.39
CA GLN A 91 -4.20 7.66 21.47
C GLN A 91 -3.05 6.65 21.43
N SER A 92 -3.35 5.38 21.12
CA SER A 92 -2.32 4.34 21.01
C SER A 92 -1.40 4.57 19.81
N ILE A 93 -1.96 5.00 18.68
CA ILE A 93 -1.21 5.35 17.47
C ILE A 93 -0.30 6.56 17.76
N ASP A 94 -0.81 7.61 18.39
CA ASP A 94 -0.02 8.81 18.74
C ASP A 94 1.12 8.47 19.70
N ALA A 95 0.85 7.66 20.72
CA ALA A 95 1.87 7.19 21.67
C ALA A 95 2.96 6.35 20.97
N LEU A 96 2.57 5.42 20.10
CA LEU A 96 3.50 4.58 19.35
C LEU A 96 4.29 5.38 18.31
N SER A 97 3.65 6.34 17.63
CA SER A 97 4.31 7.25 16.68
C SER A 97 5.43 8.05 17.33
N SER A 98 5.25 8.41 18.60
CA SER A 98 6.26 9.12 19.38
C SER A 98 7.33 8.21 19.97
N ALA A 99 6.98 6.99 20.37
CA ALA A 99 7.87 6.09 21.11
C ALA A 99 8.72 5.19 20.19
N LEU A 100 8.14 4.67 19.09
CA LEU A 100 8.85 3.74 18.20
C LEU A 100 10.14 4.32 17.61
N PRO A 101 10.19 5.59 17.14
CA PRO A 101 11.44 6.17 16.66
C PRO A 101 12.55 6.22 17.72
N GLN A 102 12.21 6.32 19.00
CA GLN A 102 13.19 6.37 20.09
C GLN A 102 13.78 4.97 20.43
N VAL A 103 13.03 3.91 20.13
CA VAL A 103 13.45 2.54 20.35
C VAL A 103 14.14 1.95 19.12
N ALA A 104 13.87 2.52 17.94
CA ALA A 104 14.45 2.08 16.69
C ALA A 104 15.96 2.33 16.69
N ALA A 105 16.76 1.26 16.64
CA ALA A 105 18.17 1.39 16.35
C ALA A 105 18.33 1.89 14.91
N PRO A 106 19.29 2.80 14.65
CA PRO A 106 19.56 3.25 13.28
C PRO A 106 19.89 2.01 12.42
N SER A 107 19.06 1.73 11.45
CA SER A 107 19.29 0.61 10.55
C SER A 107 20.53 0.91 9.70
N GLN A 108 21.59 0.13 9.90
CA GLN A 108 22.78 0.15 9.02
C GLN A 108 22.57 -0.70 7.76
N VAL A 109 21.45 -1.41 7.68
CA VAL A 109 21.12 -2.28 6.57
C VAL A 109 20.29 -1.48 5.57
N ARG A 110 20.85 -1.28 4.38
CA ARG A 110 20.12 -0.72 3.25
C ARG A 110 19.10 -1.73 2.77
N LEU A 111 17.85 -1.30 2.67
CA LEU A 111 16.76 -2.19 2.32
C LEU A 111 16.63 -2.29 0.80
N VAL A 112 16.57 -3.52 0.32
CA VAL A 112 16.03 -3.85 -0.99
C VAL A 112 14.89 -4.83 -0.75
N HIS A 113 13.67 -4.34 -0.78
CA HIS A 113 12.47 -5.13 -0.48
C HIS A 113 11.75 -5.46 -1.78
N ASN A 114 11.61 -6.73 -2.09
CA ASN A 114 10.90 -7.20 -3.27
C ASN A 114 9.39 -7.05 -3.10
N LEU A 115 8.76 -6.50 -4.13
CA LEU A 115 7.31 -6.35 -4.26
C LEU A 115 6.83 -7.34 -5.32
N SER A 116 5.94 -8.23 -4.95
CA SER A 116 5.63 -9.42 -5.74
C SER A 116 4.31 -9.34 -6.52
N ASP A 117 3.53 -8.29 -6.32
CA ASP A 117 2.23 -8.09 -6.96
C ASP A 117 1.92 -6.60 -7.13
N ARG A 118 0.84 -6.32 -7.89
CA ARG A 118 0.43 -4.95 -8.22
C ARG A 118 -0.06 -4.17 -6.99
N GLU A 119 -0.71 -4.82 -6.05
CA GLU A 119 -1.23 -4.18 -4.85
C GLU A 119 -0.08 -3.70 -3.97
N SER A 120 0.90 -4.56 -3.67
CA SER A 120 2.10 -4.22 -2.89
C SER A 120 2.96 -3.16 -3.58
N LEU A 121 3.07 -3.21 -4.93
CA LEU A 121 3.80 -2.22 -5.70
C LEU A 121 3.16 -0.83 -5.57
N LEU A 122 1.86 -0.72 -5.79
CA LEU A 122 1.14 0.56 -5.73
C LEU A 122 1.01 1.08 -4.30
N ALA A 123 0.75 0.23 -3.32
CA ALA A 123 0.70 0.63 -1.91
C ALA A 123 2.05 1.19 -1.45
N ARG A 124 3.16 0.54 -1.81
CA ARG A 124 4.50 1.04 -1.46
C ARG A 124 4.84 2.33 -2.22
N ALA A 125 4.43 2.46 -3.49
CA ALA A 125 4.59 3.70 -4.24
C ALA A 125 3.82 4.85 -3.58
N GLU A 126 2.60 4.60 -3.11
CA GLU A 126 1.79 5.57 -2.38
C GLU A 126 2.44 6.00 -1.06
N ASP A 127 3.01 5.05 -0.28
CA ASP A 127 3.76 5.34 0.94
C ASP A 127 4.95 6.27 0.65
N VAL A 128 5.72 6.02 -0.42
CA VAL A 128 6.86 6.85 -0.83
C VAL A 128 6.40 8.25 -1.24
N VAL A 129 5.32 8.36 -2.00
CA VAL A 129 4.72 9.67 -2.35
C VAL A 129 4.28 10.42 -1.10
N ALA A 130 3.60 9.74 -0.17
CA ALA A 130 3.10 10.36 1.06
C ALA A 130 4.22 10.80 2.02
N ALA A 131 5.39 10.16 1.93
CA ALA A 131 6.56 10.50 2.74
C ALA A 131 7.38 11.67 2.18
N ALA A 132 7.21 12.05 0.91
CA ALA A 132 7.98 13.10 0.25
C ALA A 132 7.88 14.45 0.98
N ARG A 133 9.01 15.19 1.04
CA ARG A 133 9.12 16.47 1.73
C ARG A 133 9.69 17.59 0.85
N THR A 134 10.57 17.27 -0.08
CA THR A 134 11.30 18.25 -0.90
C THR A 134 11.09 18.03 -2.39
N ASP A 135 11.38 16.85 -2.90
CA ASP A 135 11.22 16.51 -4.31
C ASP A 135 10.60 15.13 -4.52
N LEU A 136 9.81 15.00 -5.58
CA LEU A 136 9.17 13.76 -5.99
C LEU A 136 9.36 13.58 -7.50
N PHE A 137 10.05 12.51 -7.88
CA PHE A 137 10.18 12.07 -9.26
C PHE A 137 9.29 10.87 -9.50
N LEU A 138 8.43 10.95 -10.51
CA LEU A 138 7.53 9.87 -10.90
C LEU A 138 7.62 9.66 -12.41
N SER A 139 7.83 8.42 -12.83
CA SER A 139 7.77 8.01 -14.23
C SER A 139 6.89 6.78 -14.36
N GLY A 140 5.89 6.84 -15.25
CA GLY A 140 4.97 5.72 -15.38
C GLY A 140 3.88 5.92 -16.43
N TRP A 141 2.95 5.01 -16.46
CA TRP A 141 1.82 4.99 -17.36
C TRP A 141 0.58 5.53 -16.65
N PRO A 142 -0.39 6.12 -17.37
CA PRO A 142 -1.60 6.64 -16.74
C PRO A 142 -2.32 5.65 -15.83
N ALA A 143 -2.31 4.37 -16.18
CA ALA A 143 -2.96 3.31 -15.39
C ALA A 143 -2.27 3.05 -14.03
N GLU A 144 -0.96 3.26 -13.92
CA GLU A 144 -0.18 3.12 -12.70
C GLU A 144 -0.10 4.44 -11.93
N ILE A 145 -0.15 5.58 -12.62
CA ILE A 145 -0.16 6.92 -12.00
C ILE A 145 -1.53 7.26 -11.39
N ALA A 146 -2.62 6.86 -12.03
CA ALA A 146 -3.97 7.22 -11.60
C ALA A 146 -4.29 6.92 -10.12
N PRO A 147 -3.93 5.74 -9.56
CA PRO A 147 -4.14 5.46 -8.15
C PRO A 147 -3.37 6.39 -7.20
N LEU A 148 -2.22 6.94 -7.64
CA LEU A 148 -1.33 7.78 -6.84
C LEU A 148 -1.71 9.27 -6.87
N LYS A 149 -2.55 9.70 -7.82
CA LYS A 149 -2.83 11.13 -8.09
C LYS A 149 -3.32 11.91 -6.89
N SER A 150 -4.16 11.32 -6.04
CA SER A 150 -4.67 12.00 -4.84
C SER A 150 -3.55 12.35 -3.86
N THR A 151 -2.64 11.43 -3.65
CA THR A 151 -1.50 11.58 -2.74
C THR A 151 -0.45 12.51 -3.35
N VAL A 152 -0.20 12.42 -4.66
CA VAL A 152 0.69 13.34 -5.40
C VAL A 152 0.18 14.78 -5.34
N ARG A 153 -1.12 15.02 -5.58
CA ARG A 153 -1.71 16.38 -5.47
C ARG A 153 -1.59 16.95 -4.06
N ARG A 154 -1.70 16.11 -3.03
CA ARG A 154 -1.51 16.54 -1.65
C ARG A 154 -0.05 16.95 -1.42
N ALA A 155 0.92 16.14 -1.84
CA ALA A 155 2.35 16.47 -1.73
C ALA A 155 2.68 17.79 -2.46
N ASP A 156 2.19 17.98 -3.68
CA ASP A 156 2.35 19.22 -4.46
C ASP A 156 1.75 20.42 -3.73
N ALA A 157 0.55 20.30 -3.18
CA ALA A 157 -0.10 21.36 -2.38
C ALA A 157 0.65 21.67 -1.06
N GLU A 158 1.38 20.72 -0.51
CA GLU A 158 2.24 20.88 0.65
C GLU A 158 3.63 21.46 0.32
N GLY A 159 3.91 21.74 -0.99
CA GLY A 159 5.12 22.41 -1.46
C GLY A 159 6.23 21.46 -1.89
N VAL A 160 5.96 20.16 -2.08
CA VAL A 160 6.90 19.22 -2.67
C VAL A 160 7.05 19.53 -4.16
N GLU A 161 8.28 19.59 -4.68
CA GLU A 161 8.55 19.75 -6.11
C GLU A 161 8.23 18.45 -6.86
N VAL A 162 7.04 18.38 -7.46
CA VAL A 162 6.57 17.18 -8.16
C VAL A 162 6.92 17.22 -9.63
N THR A 163 7.67 16.25 -10.09
CA THR A 163 8.08 16.07 -11.49
C THR A 163 7.62 14.70 -12.00
N VAL A 164 6.86 14.68 -13.09
CA VAL A 164 6.24 13.47 -13.65
C VAL A 164 6.62 13.28 -15.11
N VAL A 165 7.03 12.07 -15.48
CA VAL A 165 7.12 11.60 -16.87
C VAL A 165 5.98 10.61 -17.12
N THR A 166 5.15 10.84 -18.14
CA THR A 166 4.03 9.94 -18.45
C THR A 166 4.16 9.32 -19.85
N PHE A 167 3.93 8.00 -19.93
CA PHE A 167 3.90 7.24 -21.19
C PHE A 167 2.45 7.11 -21.66
N GLY A 168 2.01 8.06 -22.48
CA GLY A 168 0.65 8.16 -22.99
C GLY A 168 -0.05 9.43 -22.52
N GLU A 169 -1.27 9.64 -23.05
CA GLU A 169 -2.07 10.81 -22.69
C GLU A 169 -2.61 10.68 -21.25
N ASP A 170 -2.35 11.69 -20.46
CA ASP A 170 -2.95 11.86 -19.15
C ASP A 170 -3.89 13.08 -19.17
N PRO A 171 -5.23 12.87 -19.09
CA PRO A 171 -6.20 13.96 -19.15
C PRO A 171 -6.15 14.87 -17.91
N GLU A 172 -5.56 14.40 -16.82
CA GLU A 172 -5.49 15.13 -15.56
C GLU A 172 -4.06 15.11 -15.00
N PRO A 173 -3.10 15.83 -15.62
CA PRO A 173 -1.72 15.84 -15.15
C PRO A 173 -1.60 16.39 -13.72
N VAL A 174 -0.55 15.99 -13.02
CA VAL A 174 -0.24 16.41 -11.64
C VAL A 174 1.21 16.88 -11.57
N GLY A 175 1.46 17.97 -10.84
CA GLY A 175 2.78 18.60 -10.79
C GLY A 175 3.28 19.03 -12.17
N THR A 176 4.60 19.11 -12.35
CA THR A 176 5.23 19.39 -13.63
C THR A 176 5.33 18.11 -14.46
N THR A 177 4.44 17.94 -15.44
CA THR A 177 4.32 16.71 -16.23
C THR A 177 4.94 16.84 -17.60
N TYR A 178 5.81 15.89 -17.95
CA TYR A 178 6.48 15.74 -19.24
C TYR A 178 5.95 14.49 -19.96
N PRO A 179 5.15 14.62 -21.02
CA PRO A 179 4.70 13.47 -21.81
C PRO A 179 5.87 12.89 -22.63
N HIS A 180 6.11 11.59 -22.51
CA HIS A 180 7.11 10.91 -23.33
C HIS A 180 6.68 10.89 -24.81
N ARG A 181 7.45 11.52 -25.69
CA ARG A 181 7.09 11.72 -27.11
C ARG A 181 8.08 11.12 -28.11
N PHE A 182 9.19 10.50 -27.65
CA PHE A 182 10.23 9.96 -28.56
C PHE A 182 9.80 8.68 -29.27
N SER A 183 8.90 7.93 -28.66
CA SER A 183 8.33 6.71 -29.21
C SER A 183 6.88 6.66 -28.78
N SER A 184 6.02 6.03 -29.60
CA SER A 184 4.65 5.80 -29.16
C SER A 184 4.64 4.88 -27.92
N PRO A 185 3.63 4.99 -27.03
CA PRO A 185 3.52 4.15 -25.86
C PRO A 185 3.62 2.65 -26.19
N GLU A 186 3.04 2.22 -27.33
CA GLU A 186 3.07 0.82 -27.76
C GLU A 186 4.50 0.34 -28.05
N VAL A 187 5.30 1.18 -28.72
CA VAL A 187 6.69 0.87 -29.04
C VAL A 187 7.54 0.80 -27.75
N VAL A 188 7.28 1.69 -26.80
CA VAL A 188 7.97 1.64 -25.48
C VAL A 188 7.59 0.37 -24.74
N LEU A 189 6.31 0.02 -24.72
CA LEU A 189 5.84 -1.21 -24.08
C LEU A 189 6.43 -2.46 -24.73
N GLU A 190 6.48 -2.51 -26.07
CA GLU A 190 7.07 -3.62 -26.81
C GLU A 190 8.58 -3.77 -26.51
N ASN A 191 9.31 -2.65 -26.47
CA ASN A 191 10.74 -2.64 -26.18
C ASN A 191 11.05 -3.05 -24.73
N LEU A 192 10.31 -2.53 -23.74
CA LEU A 192 10.53 -2.83 -22.32
C LEU A 192 9.95 -4.18 -21.90
N GLY A 193 8.90 -4.64 -22.58
CA GLY A 193 8.13 -5.84 -22.21
C GLY A 193 7.24 -5.64 -20.98
N CYS A 194 7.18 -4.44 -20.43
CA CYS A 194 6.36 -4.10 -19.26
C CYS A 194 6.01 -2.61 -19.23
N ARG A 195 4.98 -2.25 -18.47
CA ARG A 195 4.76 -0.86 -18.07
C ARG A 195 5.60 -0.58 -16.83
N LEU A 196 6.71 0.15 -17.01
CA LEU A 196 7.61 0.50 -15.94
C LEU A 196 7.01 1.62 -15.08
N LEU A 197 7.12 1.48 -13.76
CA LEU A 197 6.81 2.50 -12.77
C LEU A 197 8.08 2.81 -11.97
N VAL A 198 8.43 4.08 -11.89
CA VAL A 198 9.50 4.58 -11.04
C VAL A 198 8.94 5.71 -10.18
N VAL A 199 9.10 5.62 -8.87
CA VAL A 199 8.77 6.67 -7.91
C VAL A 199 9.98 6.86 -7.01
N ALA A 200 10.49 8.09 -6.91
CA ALA A 200 11.60 8.41 -6.01
C ALA A 200 11.30 9.71 -5.25
N ALA A 201 11.46 9.70 -3.93
CA ALA A 201 11.21 10.83 -3.07
C ALA A 201 12.49 11.27 -2.35
N ASP A 202 12.71 12.58 -2.30
CA ASP A 202 13.76 13.26 -1.53
C ASP A 202 15.17 12.74 -1.83
N ARG A 203 15.35 11.96 -2.89
CA ARG A 203 16.57 11.21 -3.24
C ARG A 203 17.05 10.27 -2.14
N GLU A 204 16.12 9.84 -1.28
CA GLU A 204 16.39 8.95 -0.15
C GLU A 204 15.78 7.58 -0.32
N GLN A 205 14.68 7.47 -1.07
CA GLN A 205 13.95 6.22 -1.28
C GLN A 205 13.34 6.13 -2.67
N ALA A 206 13.21 4.91 -3.17
CA ALA A 206 12.60 4.66 -4.46
C ALA A 206 11.79 3.37 -4.49
N VAL A 207 10.75 3.39 -5.34
CA VAL A 207 10.05 2.19 -5.82
C VAL A 207 10.28 2.09 -7.32
N ILE A 208 10.72 0.93 -7.78
CA ILE A 208 10.92 0.61 -9.18
C ILE A 208 10.19 -0.70 -9.47
N GLY A 209 9.33 -0.74 -10.45
CA GLY A 209 8.61 -1.96 -10.78
C GLY A 209 8.05 -1.99 -12.20
N GLY A 210 7.69 -3.18 -12.65
CA GLY A 210 7.07 -3.42 -13.94
C GLY A 210 5.71 -4.09 -13.80
N VAL A 211 4.77 -3.72 -14.65
CA VAL A 211 3.44 -4.33 -14.74
C VAL A 211 3.27 -4.99 -16.10
N VAL A 212 2.91 -6.29 -16.11
CA VAL A 212 2.70 -7.11 -17.30
C VAL A 212 1.41 -7.89 -17.16
N ASN A 213 0.44 -7.68 -18.04
CA ASN A 213 -0.83 -8.42 -18.07
C ASN A 213 -1.60 -8.47 -16.73
N GLY A 214 -1.42 -7.44 -15.88
CA GLY A 214 -2.05 -7.38 -14.56
C GLY A 214 -1.17 -7.88 -13.42
N ASP A 215 -0.16 -8.71 -13.69
CA ASP A 215 0.87 -9.09 -12.74
C ASP A 215 1.91 -7.97 -12.60
N ALA A 216 2.52 -7.86 -11.43
CA ALA A 216 3.57 -6.87 -11.21
C ALA A 216 4.71 -7.46 -10.37
N TRP A 217 5.85 -6.85 -10.53
CA TRP A 217 7.05 -7.09 -9.74
C TRP A 217 7.76 -5.77 -9.53
N GLY A 218 8.52 -5.65 -8.46
CA GLY A 218 9.26 -4.43 -8.18
C GLY A 218 10.15 -4.55 -6.96
N VAL A 219 10.78 -3.44 -6.65
CA VAL A 219 11.56 -3.27 -5.44
C VAL A 219 11.25 -1.91 -4.81
N TYR A 220 11.23 -1.89 -3.49
CA TYR A 220 11.41 -0.68 -2.70
C TYR A 220 12.83 -0.66 -2.16
N THR A 221 13.45 0.50 -2.15
CA THR A 221 14.82 0.63 -1.65
C THR A 221 15.09 2.02 -1.06
N ASP A 222 15.95 2.06 -0.05
CA ASP A 222 16.64 3.24 0.48
C ASP A 222 18.17 3.17 0.20
N ASP A 223 18.59 2.27 -0.68
CA ASP A 223 19.98 2.21 -1.11
C ASP A 223 20.33 3.41 -2.01
N PRO A 224 21.30 4.26 -1.63
CA PRO A 224 21.57 5.51 -2.33
C PRO A 224 22.06 5.31 -3.77
N ALA A 225 22.68 4.18 -4.10
CA ALA A 225 23.13 3.90 -5.45
C ALA A 225 21.95 3.59 -6.38
N VAL A 226 20.98 2.80 -5.88
CA VAL A 226 19.78 2.45 -6.64
C VAL A 226 18.85 3.65 -6.74
N VAL A 227 18.68 4.42 -5.65
CA VAL A 227 17.88 5.66 -5.66
C VAL A 227 18.47 6.68 -6.64
N LEU A 228 19.81 6.86 -6.65
CA LEU A 228 20.48 7.73 -7.61
C LEU A 228 20.16 7.33 -9.05
N VAL A 229 20.27 6.04 -9.38
CA VAL A 229 19.96 5.53 -10.73
C VAL A 229 18.49 5.78 -11.09
N ALA A 230 17.56 5.56 -10.15
CA ALA A 230 16.14 5.80 -10.36
C ALA A 230 15.84 7.27 -10.68
N VAL A 231 16.42 8.20 -9.91
CA VAL A 231 16.27 9.65 -10.14
C VAL A 231 16.89 10.06 -11.47
N GLU A 232 18.12 9.62 -11.75
CA GLU A 232 18.81 9.97 -13.00
C GLU A 232 18.10 9.38 -14.24
N TYR A 233 17.48 8.21 -14.13
CA TYR A 233 16.63 7.65 -15.18
C TYR A 233 15.53 8.63 -15.57
N VAL A 234 14.76 9.14 -14.59
CA VAL A 234 13.67 10.10 -14.84
C VAL A 234 14.22 11.43 -15.38
N ARG A 235 15.32 11.93 -14.81
CA ARG A 235 15.96 13.18 -15.26
C ARG A 235 16.49 13.11 -16.68
N HIS A 236 17.09 11.98 -17.09
CA HIS A 236 17.55 11.77 -18.45
C HIS A 236 16.38 11.74 -19.45
N ASP A 237 15.28 11.10 -19.08
CA ASP A 237 14.06 11.09 -19.90
C ASP A 237 13.53 12.51 -20.13
N ILE A 238 13.48 13.34 -19.07
CA ILE A 238 13.09 14.74 -19.17
C ILE A 238 14.08 15.54 -20.03
N ALA A 239 15.37 15.38 -19.83
CA ALA A 239 16.39 16.08 -20.60
C ALA A 239 16.27 15.76 -22.10
N MET A 240 16.09 14.50 -22.45
CA MET A 240 15.84 14.06 -23.83
C MET A 240 14.56 14.68 -24.41
N HIS A 241 13.49 14.73 -23.61
CA HIS A 241 12.23 15.37 -24.00
C HIS A 241 12.45 16.86 -24.33
N LEU A 242 13.08 17.62 -23.44
CA LEU A 242 13.34 19.04 -23.61
C LEU A 242 14.27 19.33 -24.81
N ILE A 243 15.27 18.47 -25.03
CA ILE A 243 16.16 18.57 -26.21
C ILE A 243 15.36 18.35 -27.50
N ALA A 244 14.52 17.32 -27.54
CA ALA A 244 13.70 17.02 -28.71
C ALA A 244 12.70 18.10 -29.02
N GLU A 245 12.06 18.69 -28.02
CA GLU A 245 11.12 19.82 -28.23
C GLU A 245 11.81 21.06 -28.77
N LYS A 246 13.07 21.30 -28.36
CA LYS A 246 13.78 22.53 -28.72
C LYS A 246 14.52 22.43 -30.06
N PHE A 247 15.00 21.28 -30.44
CA PHE A 247 15.87 21.08 -31.60
C PHE A 247 15.22 20.30 -32.74
N ALA A 248 14.06 20.78 -33.25
CA ALA A 248 13.31 20.21 -34.35
C ALA A 248 12.71 18.81 -34.09
N PRO A 249 11.50 18.74 -33.58
CA PRO A 249 10.83 17.49 -33.19
C PRO A 249 10.75 16.44 -34.30
N GLU A 250 10.48 16.87 -35.55
CA GLU A 250 10.33 15.96 -36.71
C GLU A 250 11.65 15.34 -37.13
N ASP A 251 12.74 16.11 -37.10
CA ASP A 251 14.09 15.63 -37.43
C ASP A 251 14.60 14.68 -36.33
N PHE A 252 14.28 14.99 -35.08
CA PHE A 252 14.63 14.14 -33.95
C PHE A 252 13.91 12.79 -34.00
N GLU A 253 12.63 12.76 -34.29
CA GLU A 253 11.87 11.51 -34.41
C GLU A 253 12.41 10.65 -35.56
N THR A 254 12.72 11.28 -36.71
CA THR A 254 13.34 10.61 -37.85
C THR A 254 14.71 10.03 -37.50
N PHE A 255 15.56 10.82 -36.86
CA PHE A 255 16.88 10.39 -36.37
C PHE A 255 16.74 9.25 -35.36
N TRP A 256 15.87 9.40 -34.36
CA TRP A 256 15.61 8.38 -33.33
C TRP A 256 15.19 7.04 -33.92
N LYS A 257 14.37 7.05 -34.95
CA LYS A 257 13.88 5.84 -35.62
C LYS A 257 14.88 5.24 -36.62
N SER A 258 15.66 6.06 -37.31
CA SER A 258 16.47 5.63 -38.48
C SER A 258 17.96 5.37 -38.16
N ASP A 259 18.53 6.05 -37.15
CA ASP A 259 19.94 5.93 -36.83
C ASP A 259 20.34 4.48 -36.43
N PRO A 260 21.38 3.90 -37.04
CA PRO A 260 21.77 2.52 -36.80
C PRO A 260 22.22 2.25 -35.35
N ALA A 261 22.86 3.21 -34.68
CA ALA A 261 23.33 3.07 -33.30
C ALA A 261 22.13 3.08 -32.34
N LEU A 262 21.19 4.00 -32.55
CA LEU A 262 19.96 4.06 -31.77
C LEU A 262 19.06 2.83 -32.00
N ARG A 263 19.01 2.33 -33.24
CA ARG A 263 18.29 1.07 -33.53
C ARG A 263 18.92 -0.11 -32.83
N LYS A 264 20.26 -0.18 -32.76
CA LYS A 264 20.97 -1.23 -32.02
C LYS A 264 20.74 -1.11 -30.51
N LEU A 265 20.71 0.11 -29.97
CA LEU A 265 20.41 0.32 -28.54
C LEU A 265 18.96 -0.06 -28.17
N ARG A 266 18.05 -0.01 -29.12
CA ARG A 266 16.63 -0.41 -28.93
C ARG A 266 16.37 -1.88 -29.23
N ALA A 267 17.24 -2.51 -30.03
CA ALA A 267 17.18 -3.94 -30.23
C ALA A 267 17.66 -4.65 -28.95
N ASP A 268 17.03 -5.75 -28.60
CA ASP A 268 17.34 -6.57 -27.43
C ASP A 268 17.13 -5.85 -26.07
N HIS A 269 16.23 -4.88 -26.03
CA HIS A 269 15.75 -4.28 -24.79
C HIS A 269 14.62 -5.10 -24.17
N GLY A 270 14.45 -4.90 -22.89
CA GLY A 270 13.40 -5.52 -22.12
C GLY A 270 13.87 -6.68 -21.25
N ILE A 271 12.97 -7.12 -20.41
CA ILE A 271 13.22 -8.22 -19.49
C ILE A 271 13.20 -9.53 -20.31
N PRO A 272 14.25 -10.36 -20.24
CA PRO A 272 14.24 -11.66 -20.91
C PRO A 272 12.99 -12.45 -20.56
N ALA A 273 12.31 -13.02 -21.56
CA ALA A 273 11.07 -13.80 -21.37
C ALA A 273 11.21 -14.91 -20.30
N ALA A 274 12.42 -15.46 -20.15
CA ALA A 274 12.75 -16.44 -19.11
C ALA A 274 12.67 -15.87 -17.68
N LEU A 275 12.89 -14.56 -17.50
CA LEU A 275 12.71 -13.90 -16.20
C LEU A 275 11.26 -13.54 -15.93
N LEU A 276 10.50 -13.17 -16.95
CA LEU A 276 9.06 -12.92 -16.86
C LEU A 276 8.28 -14.21 -16.55
N ALA A 277 8.74 -15.36 -17.06
CA ALA A 277 8.15 -16.67 -16.80
C ALA A 277 8.44 -17.21 -15.37
N ARG A 278 9.40 -16.63 -14.67
CA ARG A 278 9.74 -16.96 -13.29
C ARG A 278 8.95 -16.08 -12.32
N GLY A 279 7.65 -16.11 -12.28
CA GLY A 279 6.86 -15.30 -11.35
C GLY A 279 7.51 -15.12 -9.96
N PRO A 280 7.13 -14.11 -9.18
CA PRO A 280 7.70 -13.83 -7.87
C PRO A 280 7.45 -15.01 -6.92
N GLY A 281 8.41 -15.93 -6.83
CA GLY A 281 8.30 -17.14 -6.00
C GLY A 281 9.03 -18.37 -6.51
N GLY A 282 9.61 -18.31 -7.70
CA GLY A 282 10.43 -19.38 -8.26
C GLY A 282 11.81 -19.49 -7.63
N ALA A 283 11.89 -19.71 -6.32
CA ALA A 283 13.11 -20.23 -5.70
C ALA A 283 13.36 -21.60 -6.31
N SER A 284 14.38 -21.71 -7.17
CA SER A 284 14.86 -22.98 -7.71
C SER A 284 15.13 -23.93 -6.53
N ALA A 285 14.42 -25.06 -6.49
CA ALA A 285 14.74 -26.12 -5.54
C ALA A 285 16.24 -26.47 -5.68
N PRO A 286 16.97 -26.62 -4.57
CA PRO A 286 18.41 -26.97 -4.64
C PRO A 286 18.55 -28.33 -5.35
N PRO A 287 19.61 -28.50 -6.15
CA PRO A 287 19.84 -29.74 -6.89
C PRO A 287 19.88 -30.90 -5.90
N ARG A 288 19.05 -31.90 -6.11
CA ARG A 288 19.07 -33.15 -5.33
C ARG A 288 20.49 -33.75 -5.43
N ARG A 289 21.22 -33.76 -4.33
CA ARG A 289 22.49 -34.48 -4.22
C ARG A 289 22.20 -35.95 -4.53
N GLY A 290 22.68 -36.41 -5.67
CA GLY A 290 22.65 -37.81 -6.03
C GLY A 290 23.37 -38.63 -4.95
N ARG A 291 22.66 -39.59 -4.36
CA ARG A 291 23.31 -40.66 -3.59
C ARG A 291 24.20 -41.40 -4.53
N ARG A 292 25.50 -41.35 -4.29
CA ARG A 292 26.44 -42.33 -4.86
C ARG A 292 26.21 -43.65 -4.14
N ALA A 293 25.97 -44.69 -4.93
CA ALA A 293 26.03 -46.06 -4.51
C ALA A 293 27.49 -46.50 -4.27
#